data_507dae71f4835ff8267147db6a92267c
#
_entry.id   507dae71f4835ff8267147db6a92267c
#
_cell.length_a   1.000
_cell.length_b   1.000
_cell.length_c   1.000
_cell.angle_alpha   90.00
_cell.angle_beta   90.00
_cell.angle_gamma   90.00
#
_symmetry.space_group_name_H-M   'P 1'
#
loop_
_entity.id
_entity.type
_entity.pdbx_description
1 polymer ?
#
loop_
_entity_poly.entity_id
_entity_poly.type
_entity_poly.pdbx_seq_one_letter_code
_entity_poly.pdbx_strand_id
1 'polypeptide(L)'
;GKTAIACTFIHALTVSGILKKPTLVLCPLTVAQQWIREFHIWCPQLKSILFHSTRSNKKISDEDILRDAEDTTSVIVTNYETLHRMRKVFPIHTIDWGIVICDEGHKIRNYLSTISKLVKKIGADFRLAITGSPIQNSLIELWSLFDFAIPGLLGSIDVFETEFAEPIKIGGYANANSFQVFRAYSSAVALRDLIKPYLLRRMKKDVNADLPDKLEQIFFIQLTPLQV
;
A
#
# COMPACT_ATOMS: atom_id res chain seq x y z
N GLY A 1 11.98 -2.35 -8.18
CA GLY A 1 11.05 -2.53 -9.28
C GLY A 1 9.55 -2.49 -8.97
N LYS A 2 9.09 -2.31 -7.68
CA LYS A 2 7.64 -2.33 -7.37
C LYS A 2 6.87 -1.26 -8.15
N THR A 3 7.38 -0.03 -8.21
CA THR A 3 6.75 1.10 -8.91
C THR A 3 6.63 0.84 -10.40
N ALA A 4 7.72 0.39 -11.05
CA ALA A 4 7.71 0.07 -12.47
C ALA A 4 6.70 -1.04 -12.82
N ILE A 5 6.61 -2.09 -11.98
CA ILE A 5 5.60 -3.16 -12.15
C ILE A 5 4.18 -2.60 -12.07
N ALA A 6 3.91 -1.71 -11.11
CA ALA A 6 2.59 -1.10 -10.99
C ALA A 6 2.28 -0.20 -12.20
N CYS A 7 3.23 0.62 -12.67
CA CYS A 7 3.05 1.45 -13.85
C CYS A 7 2.79 0.61 -15.11
N THR A 8 3.59 -0.44 -15.35
CA THR A 8 3.40 -1.32 -16.52
C THR A 8 2.08 -2.10 -16.45
N PHE A 9 1.64 -2.48 -15.25
CA PHE A 9 0.33 -3.12 -15.04
C PHE A 9 -0.81 -2.18 -15.42
N ILE A 10 -0.79 -0.92 -14.95
CA ILE A 10 -1.79 0.10 -15.30
C ILE A 10 -1.77 0.34 -16.82
N HIS A 11 -0.58 0.45 -17.41
CA HIS A 11 -0.43 0.61 -18.86
C HIS A 11 -1.11 -0.53 -19.62
N ALA A 12 -0.82 -1.77 -19.25
CA ALA A 12 -1.41 -2.94 -19.90
C ALA A 12 -2.94 -2.94 -19.81
N LEU A 13 -3.52 -2.59 -18.66
CA LEU A 13 -4.96 -2.50 -18.46
C LEU A 13 -5.59 -1.37 -19.28
N THR A 14 -4.90 -0.24 -19.43
CA THR A 14 -5.36 0.89 -20.24
C THR A 14 -5.35 0.54 -21.73
N VAL A 15 -4.24 -0.02 -22.22
CA VAL A 15 -4.09 -0.40 -23.64
C VAL A 15 -5.08 -1.51 -24.03
N SER A 16 -5.35 -2.45 -23.13
CA SER A 16 -6.34 -3.51 -23.37
C SER A 16 -7.79 -3.02 -23.28
N GLY A 17 -8.04 -1.75 -22.95
CA GLY A 17 -9.38 -1.18 -22.79
C GLY A 17 -10.15 -1.67 -21.55
N ILE A 18 -9.48 -2.38 -20.64
CA ILE A 18 -10.08 -2.86 -19.39
C ILE A 18 -10.21 -1.70 -18.40
N LEU A 19 -9.15 -0.88 -18.26
CA LEU A 19 -9.16 0.29 -17.40
C LEU A 19 -9.72 1.50 -18.18
N LYS A 20 -10.92 1.93 -17.79
CA LYS A 20 -11.64 3.07 -18.39
C LYS A 20 -11.90 4.21 -17.40
N LYS A 21 -11.38 4.09 -16.20
CA LYS A 21 -11.55 5.05 -15.10
C LYS A 21 -10.19 5.57 -14.64
N PRO A 22 -10.14 6.74 -14.01
CA PRO A 22 -8.89 7.30 -13.52
C PRO A 22 -8.23 6.44 -12.43
N THR A 23 -6.93 6.63 -12.27
CA THR A 23 -6.14 5.93 -11.27
C THR A 23 -5.67 6.89 -10.18
N LEU A 24 -5.80 6.50 -8.92
CA LEU A 24 -5.27 7.21 -7.76
C LEU A 24 -4.05 6.49 -7.19
N VAL A 25 -2.95 7.20 -7.01
CA VAL A 25 -1.76 6.71 -6.32
C VAL A 25 -1.55 7.49 -5.03
N LEU A 26 -1.61 6.82 -3.90
CA LEU A 26 -1.28 7.35 -2.58
C LEU A 26 0.11 6.87 -2.20
N CYS A 27 1.04 7.78 -2.03
CA CYS A 27 2.44 7.45 -1.71
C CYS A 27 3.05 8.45 -0.72
N PRO A 28 4.19 8.14 -0.08
CA PRO A 28 4.96 9.14 0.65
C PRO A 28 5.39 10.30 -0.25
N LEU A 29 5.40 11.53 0.30
CA LEU A 29 5.77 12.72 -0.46
C LEU A 29 7.14 12.60 -1.14
N THR A 30 8.09 11.97 -0.46
CA THR A 30 9.47 11.76 -0.93
C THR A 30 9.58 10.98 -2.24
N VAL A 31 8.61 10.09 -2.52
CA VAL A 31 8.60 9.26 -3.73
C VAL A 31 7.57 9.70 -4.77
N ALA A 32 6.77 10.73 -4.48
CA ALA A 32 5.71 11.19 -5.37
C ALA A 32 6.24 11.64 -6.75
N GLN A 33 7.35 12.38 -6.77
CA GLN A 33 7.99 12.78 -8.02
C GLN A 33 8.60 11.60 -8.79
N GLN A 34 9.04 10.55 -8.07
CA GLN A 34 9.51 9.33 -8.70
C GLN A 34 8.36 8.61 -9.41
N TRP A 35 7.17 8.53 -8.79
CA TRP A 35 5.98 7.95 -9.41
C TRP A 35 5.62 8.66 -10.72
N ILE A 36 5.65 10.01 -10.75
CA ILE A 36 5.41 10.78 -11.98
C ILE A 36 6.44 10.44 -13.06
N ARG A 37 7.73 10.36 -12.71
CA ARG A 37 8.79 9.99 -13.66
C ARG A 37 8.62 8.57 -14.19
N GLU A 38 8.27 7.62 -13.33
CA GLU A 38 8.02 6.23 -13.74
C GLU A 38 6.81 6.13 -14.70
N PHE A 39 5.74 6.89 -14.46
CA PHE A 39 4.64 6.95 -15.40
C PHE A 39 5.05 7.52 -16.76
N HIS A 40 5.86 8.58 -16.81
CA HIS A 40 6.36 9.13 -18.06
C HIS A 40 7.23 8.14 -18.83
N ILE A 41 7.97 7.29 -18.15
CA ILE A 41 8.84 6.28 -18.77
C ILE A 41 8.02 5.08 -19.28
N TRP A 42 7.16 4.53 -18.44
CA TRP A 42 6.48 3.26 -18.71
C TRP A 42 5.10 3.42 -19.37
N CYS A 43 4.47 4.59 -19.22
CA CYS A 43 3.11 4.87 -19.67
C CYS A 43 2.99 6.30 -20.20
N PRO A 44 3.76 6.72 -21.24
CA PRO A 44 3.83 8.11 -21.68
C PRO A 44 2.49 8.65 -22.20
N GLN A 45 1.56 7.79 -22.59
CA GLN A 45 0.23 8.18 -23.04
C GLN A 45 -0.74 8.51 -21.88
N LEU A 46 -0.40 8.15 -20.64
CA LEU A 46 -1.22 8.48 -19.48
C LEU A 46 -0.87 9.86 -18.93
N LYS A 47 -1.86 10.70 -18.78
CA LYS A 47 -1.69 12.00 -18.12
C LYS A 47 -1.48 11.79 -16.62
N SER A 48 -0.26 12.02 -16.13
CA SER A 48 0.06 11.89 -14.70
C SER A 48 0.14 13.27 -14.05
N ILE A 49 -0.62 13.46 -12.97
CA ILE A 49 -0.78 14.72 -12.26
C ILE A 49 -0.34 14.54 -10.82
N LEU A 50 0.63 15.36 -10.38
CA LEU A 50 0.99 15.44 -8.98
C LEU A 50 0.07 16.40 -8.24
N PHE A 51 -0.76 15.88 -7.35
CA PHE A 51 -1.62 16.68 -6.48
C PHE A 51 -0.97 16.87 -5.11
N HIS A 52 -0.51 18.10 -4.85
CA HIS A 52 0.11 18.46 -3.57
C HIS A 52 -0.27 19.89 -3.16
N SER A 53 -0.58 20.09 -1.90
CA SER A 53 -1.12 21.34 -1.36
C SER A 53 -0.16 22.53 -1.33
N THR A 54 1.14 22.32 -1.56
CA THR A 54 2.16 23.40 -1.60
C THR A 54 2.33 24.01 -2.98
N ARG A 55 1.44 23.74 -3.92
CA ARG A 55 1.40 24.46 -5.20
C ARG A 55 0.87 25.88 -5.03
N SER A 56 1.55 26.67 -4.20
CA SER A 56 1.24 28.10 -3.97
C SER A 56 1.43 29.00 -5.19
N ASN A 57 1.89 28.49 -6.32
CA ASN A 57 2.29 29.30 -7.46
C ASN A 57 1.69 28.93 -8.82
N LYS A 58 0.59 28.18 -8.93
CA LYS A 58 -0.07 28.03 -10.23
C LYS A 58 -1.59 27.89 -10.15
N LYS A 59 -2.22 28.69 -10.96
CA LYS A 59 -3.55 28.83 -11.51
C LYS A 59 -4.36 27.56 -11.85
N ILE A 60 -4.05 26.40 -11.27
CA ILE A 60 -4.87 25.19 -11.43
C ILE A 60 -5.72 25.12 -10.17
N SER A 61 -7.00 25.33 -10.32
CA SER A 61 -7.97 25.19 -9.23
C SER A 61 -8.13 23.70 -8.87
N ASP A 62 -8.62 23.43 -7.67
CA ASP A 62 -8.98 22.08 -7.27
C ASP A 62 -10.05 21.48 -8.22
N GLU A 63 -10.87 22.34 -8.83
CA GLU A 63 -11.87 22.00 -9.85
C GLU A 63 -11.23 21.55 -11.17
N ASP A 64 -10.11 22.16 -11.59
CA ASP A 64 -9.40 21.71 -12.78
C ASP A 64 -8.78 20.33 -12.57
N ILE A 65 -8.31 20.04 -11.34
CA ILE A 65 -7.78 18.72 -10.99
C ILE A 65 -8.90 17.67 -10.99
N LEU A 66 -10.10 18.02 -10.51
CA LEU A 66 -11.27 17.16 -10.56
C LEU A 66 -11.69 16.88 -11.99
N ARG A 67 -11.71 17.92 -12.85
CA ARG A 67 -12.01 17.75 -14.28
C ARG A 67 -10.97 16.85 -14.96
N ASP A 68 -9.69 17.04 -14.64
CA ASP A 68 -8.62 16.18 -15.12
C ASP A 68 -8.72 14.74 -14.57
N ALA A 69 -9.27 14.56 -13.36
CA ALA A 69 -9.53 13.26 -12.76
C ALA A 69 -10.72 12.52 -13.39
N GLU A 70 -11.67 13.24 -13.95
CA GLU A 70 -12.78 12.66 -14.70
C GLU A 70 -12.36 12.17 -16.09
N ASP A 71 -11.20 12.62 -16.57
CA ASP A 71 -10.58 12.06 -17.78
C ASP A 71 -10.17 10.60 -17.50
N THR A 72 -10.74 9.69 -18.25
CA THR A 72 -10.62 8.24 -18.11
C THR A 72 -9.20 7.69 -18.25
N THR A 73 -8.25 8.52 -18.69
CA THR A 73 -6.83 8.16 -18.91
C THR A 73 -5.87 8.84 -17.95
N SER A 74 -6.37 9.50 -16.90
CA SER A 74 -5.54 10.24 -15.97
C SER A 74 -5.07 9.41 -14.77
N VAL A 75 -3.86 9.74 -14.27
CA VAL A 75 -3.32 9.22 -13.03
C VAL A 75 -3.06 10.38 -12.07
N ILE A 76 -3.70 10.35 -10.92
CA ILE A 76 -3.45 11.33 -9.85
C ILE A 76 -2.53 10.72 -8.81
N VAL A 77 -1.38 11.36 -8.59
CA VAL A 77 -0.43 10.99 -7.55
C VAL A 77 -0.53 12.00 -6.41
N THR A 78 -0.79 11.53 -5.21
CA THR A 78 -0.86 12.38 -4.00
C THR A 78 -0.29 11.68 -2.78
N ASN A 79 -0.11 12.39 -1.69
CA ASN A 79 0.36 11.81 -0.44
C ASN A 79 -0.77 11.67 0.60
N TYR A 80 -0.54 10.82 1.59
CA TYR A 80 -1.50 10.51 2.66
C TYR A 80 -1.86 11.75 3.51
N GLU A 81 -0.91 12.64 3.76
CA GLU A 81 -1.10 13.85 4.54
C GLU A 81 -1.97 14.87 3.77
N THR A 82 -1.74 15.01 2.46
CA THR A 82 -2.57 15.86 1.60
C THR A 82 -3.99 15.31 1.54
N LEU A 83 -4.17 14.01 1.34
CA LEU A 83 -5.49 13.38 1.38
C LEU A 83 -6.22 13.68 2.70
N HIS A 84 -5.54 13.54 3.84
CA HIS A 84 -6.13 13.81 5.15
C HIS A 84 -6.51 15.28 5.33
N ARG A 85 -5.65 16.22 4.92
CA ARG A 85 -5.88 17.65 5.06
C ARG A 85 -7.00 18.14 4.14
N MET A 86 -7.00 17.67 2.89
CA MET A 86 -7.93 18.10 1.86
C MET A 86 -9.29 17.35 1.88
N ARG A 87 -9.50 16.45 2.84
CA ARG A 87 -10.70 15.59 2.91
C ARG A 87 -12.05 16.33 2.86
N LYS A 88 -12.07 17.61 3.24
CA LYS A 88 -13.27 18.45 3.20
C LYS A 88 -13.42 19.25 1.90
N VAL A 89 -12.31 19.53 1.24
CA VAL A 89 -12.24 20.40 0.06
C VAL A 89 -12.18 19.57 -1.22
N PHE A 90 -11.38 18.53 -1.21
CA PHE A 90 -11.22 17.63 -2.36
C PHE A 90 -12.11 16.39 -2.21
N PRO A 91 -13.21 16.28 -2.96
CA PRO A 91 -14.16 15.18 -2.85
C PRO A 91 -13.64 13.91 -3.54
N ILE A 92 -12.45 13.47 -3.16
CA ILE A 92 -11.76 12.30 -3.76
C ILE A 92 -12.61 11.02 -3.73
N HIS A 93 -13.55 10.94 -2.79
CA HIS A 93 -14.47 9.81 -2.64
C HIS A 93 -15.70 9.91 -3.57
N THR A 94 -15.92 11.02 -4.22
CA THR A 94 -16.99 11.16 -5.23
C THR A 94 -16.56 10.76 -6.62
N ILE A 95 -15.24 10.68 -6.86
CA ILE A 95 -14.67 10.23 -8.12
C ILE A 95 -14.78 8.72 -8.20
N ASP A 96 -15.21 8.22 -9.35
CA ASP A 96 -15.31 6.80 -9.65
C ASP A 96 -13.94 6.27 -10.13
N TRP A 97 -13.12 5.82 -9.18
CA TRP A 97 -11.77 5.35 -9.47
C TRP A 97 -11.77 3.94 -10.06
N GLY A 98 -11.00 3.73 -11.12
CA GLY A 98 -10.72 2.39 -11.62
C GLY A 98 -9.72 1.65 -10.72
N ILE A 99 -8.63 2.34 -10.36
CA ILE A 99 -7.60 1.75 -9.50
C ILE A 99 -7.21 2.73 -8.39
N VAL A 100 -7.07 2.22 -7.17
CA VAL A 100 -6.45 2.94 -6.04
C VAL A 100 -5.22 2.17 -5.58
N ILE A 101 -4.06 2.81 -5.63
CA ILE A 101 -2.78 2.25 -5.19
C ILE A 101 -2.35 2.92 -3.90
N CYS A 102 -2.01 2.12 -2.89
CA CYS A 102 -1.37 2.55 -1.65
C CYS A 102 0.09 2.09 -1.65
N ASP A 103 1.01 2.99 -1.98
CA ASP A 103 2.44 2.72 -1.82
C ASP A 103 2.86 2.95 -0.37
N GLU A 104 3.84 2.16 0.09
CA GLU A 104 4.20 2.05 1.49
C GLU A 104 2.98 1.78 2.39
N GLY A 105 2.25 0.70 2.05
CA GLY A 105 0.99 0.29 2.69
C GLY A 105 1.03 0.20 4.21
N HIS A 106 2.24 0.18 4.82
CA HIS A 106 2.37 0.28 6.29
C HIS A 106 1.72 1.56 6.86
N LYS A 107 1.47 2.59 6.05
CA LYS A 107 0.75 3.81 6.45
C LYS A 107 -0.72 3.55 6.81
N ILE A 108 -1.32 2.49 6.26
CA ILE A 108 -2.71 2.10 6.53
C ILE A 108 -2.84 0.82 7.38
N ARG A 109 -1.73 0.34 7.98
CA ARG A 109 -1.71 -0.86 8.82
C ARG A 109 -2.55 -0.75 10.09
N ASN A 110 -2.64 0.45 10.67
CA ASN A 110 -3.52 0.71 11.79
C ASN A 110 -4.93 1.05 11.29
N TYR A 111 -5.84 0.07 11.35
CA TYR A 111 -7.23 0.22 10.88
C TYR A 111 -8.03 1.28 11.63
N LEU A 112 -7.64 1.63 12.87
CA LEU A 112 -8.29 2.67 13.67
C LEU A 112 -7.86 4.08 13.27
N SER A 113 -6.73 4.23 12.56
CA SER A 113 -6.22 5.53 12.17
C SER A 113 -7.16 6.26 11.20
N THR A 114 -7.20 7.59 11.31
CA THR A 114 -8.02 8.42 10.42
C THR A 114 -7.64 8.23 8.95
N ILE A 115 -6.33 8.08 8.66
CA ILE A 115 -5.82 7.86 7.30
C ILE A 115 -6.36 6.53 6.75
N SER A 116 -6.25 5.44 7.51
CA SER A 116 -6.77 4.14 7.09
C SER A 116 -8.26 4.18 6.79
N LYS A 117 -9.05 4.79 7.69
CA LYS A 117 -10.49 4.96 7.50
C LYS A 117 -10.85 5.80 6.28
N LEU A 118 -10.09 6.86 5.99
CA LEU A 118 -10.30 7.69 4.81
C LEU A 118 -10.00 6.92 3.52
N VAL A 119 -8.85 6.25 3.47
CA VAL A 119 -8.43 5.49 2.29
C VAL A 119 -9.39 4.36 1.97
N LYS A 120 -9.88 3.64 2.99
CA LYS A 120 -10.88 2.56 2.82
C LYS A 120 -12.23 3.03 2.32
N LYS A 121 -12.58 4.31 2.52
CA LYS A 121 -13.82 4.93 2.02
C LYS A 121 -13.76 5.31 0.53
N ILE A 122 -12.58 5.36 -0.07
CA ILE A 122 -12.44 5.67 -1.49
C ILE A 122 -12.99 4.50 -2.31
N GLY A 123 -14.01 4.76 -3.13
CA GLY A 123 -14.56 3.80 -4.07
C GLY A 123 -13.57 3.49 -5.19
N ALA A 124 -13.37 2.22 -5.52
CA ALA A 124 -12.54 1.81 -6.66
C ALA A 124 -12.91 0.40 -7.11
N ASP A 125 -12.78 0.14 -8.41
CA ASP A 125 -13.01 -1.20 -8.96
C ASP A 125 -11.89 -2.16 -8.52
N PHE A 126 -10.66 -1.67 -8.42
CA PHE A 126 -9.49 -2.44 -8.00
C PHE A 126 -8.61 -1.65 -7.00
N ARG A 127 -8.08 -2.34 -6.02
CA ARG A 127 -7.20 -1.76 -5.00
C ARG A 127 -5.90 -2.53 -4.88
N LEU A 128 -4.78 -1.82 -4.80
CA LEU A 128 -3.46 -2.40 -4.71
C LEU A 128 -2.68 -1.79 -3.54
N ALA A 129 -2.25 -2.62 -2.60
CA ALA A 129 -1.33 -2.21 -1.54
C ALA A 129 0.09 -2.67 -1.89
N ILE A 130 1.03 -1.73 -1.92
CA ILE A 130 2.44 -1.99 -2.17
C ILE A 130 3.20 -1.72 -0.86
N THR A 131 3.95 -2.68 -0.38
CA THR A 131 4.75 -2.52 0.85
C THR A 131 6.02 -3.35 0.82
N GLY A 132 7.07 -2.87 1.48
CA GLY A 132 8.29 -3.64 1.73
C GLY A 132 8.16 -4.59 2.92
N SER A 133 7.25 -4.28 3.85
CA SER A 133 7.08 -5.00 5.12
C SER A 133 5.59 -5.16 5.43
N PRO A 134 4.94 -6.22 4.92
CA PRO A 134 3.50 -6.40 5.09
C PRO A 134 3.09 -6.68 6.55
N ILE A 135 3.98 -7.28 7.33
CA ILE A 135 3.79 -7.56 8.75
C ILE A 135 5.05 -7.08 9.49
N GLN A 136 4.88 -6.21 10.47
CA GLN A 136 5.97 -5.77 11.35
C GLN A 136 5.75 -6.27 12.78
N ASN A 137 4.54 -6.08 13.33
CA ASN A 137 4.28 -6.32 14.74
C ASN A 137 3.12 -7.29 15.00
N SER A 138 2.10 -7.34 14.16
CA SER A 138 0.93 -8.18 14.40
C SER A 138 0.20 -8.60 13.13
N LEU A 139 -0.57 -9.69 13.22
CA LEU A 139 -1.45 -10.13 12.14
C LEU A 139 -2.60 -9.15 11.87
N ILE A 140 -2.96 -8.31 12.83
CA ILE A 140 -3.95 -7.24 12.65
C ILE A 140 -3.50 -6.23 11.59
N GLU A 141 -2.20 -5.96 11.49
CA GLU A 141 -1.65 -5.11 10.43
C GLU A 141 -1.90 -5.73 9.05
N LEU A 142 -1.72 -7.06 8.93
CA LEU A 142 -2.02 -7.80 7.71
C LEU A 142 -3.51 -7.71 7.37
N TRP A 143 -4.38 -7.95 8.36
CA TRP A 143 -5.82 -7.82 8.19
C TRP A 143 -6.19 -6.43 7.63
N SER A 144 -5.63 -5.37 8.18
CA SER A 144 -5.93 -4.00 7.72
C SER A 144 -5.53 -3.76 6.25
N LEU A 145 -4.42 -4.35 5.79
CA LEU A 145 -4.00 -4.26 4.39
C LEU A 145 -4.94 -5.05 3.46
N PHE A 146 -5.35 -6.25 3.87
CA PHE A 146 -6.29 -7.05 3.10
C PHE A 146 -7.71 -6.48 3.10
N ASP A 147 -8.16 -5.89 4.20
CA ASP A 147 -9.44 -5.19 4.29
C ASP A 147 -9.49 -3.95 3.38
N PHE A 148 -8.32 -3.31 3.13
CA PHE A 148 -8.22 -2.30 2.09
C PHE A 148 -8.24 -2.92 0.69
N ALA A 149 -7.40 -3.92 0.40
CA ALA A 149 -7.23 -4.46 -0.95
C ALA A 149 -8.45 -5.25 -1.42
N ILE A 150 -9.01 -6.09 -0.55
CA ILE A 150 -10.14 -6.98 -0.83
C ILE A 150 -11.06 -6.98 0.39
N PRO A 151 -11.96 -6.00 0.51
CA PRO A 151 -12.86 -5.90 1.65
C PRO A 151 -13.68 -7.17 1.86
N GLY A 152 -13.70 -7.66 3.10
CA GLY A 152 -14.45 -8.85 3.48
C GLY A 152 -13.75 -10.19 3.29
N LEU A 153 -12.62 -10.28 2.58
CA LEU A 153 -11.89 -11.54 2.36
C LEU A 153 -11.53 -12.25 3.68
N LEU A 154 -11.09 -11.50 4.68
CA LEU A 154 -10.67 -12.02 5.97
C LEU A 154 -11.75 -11.90 7.07
N GLY A 155 -12.98 -11.56 6.70
CA GLY A 155 -14.07 -11.32 7.64
C GLY A 155 -13.92 -10.04 8.45
N SER A 156 -14.76 -9.89 9.49
CA SER A 156 -14.63 -8.78 10.44
C SER A 156 -13.37 -8.91 11.28
N ILE A 157 -12.94 -7.81 11.90
CA ILE A 157 -11.76 -7.81 12.77
C ILE A 157 -11.90 -8.81 13.93
N ASP A 158 -13.08 -8.88 14.54
CA ASP A 158 -13.33 -9.77 15.68
C ASP A 158 -13.23 -11.25 15.27
N VAL A 159 -13.77 -11.60 14.09
CA VAL A 159 -13.67 -12.96 13.55
C VAL A 159 -12.20 -13.28 13.22
N PHE A 160 -11.48 -12.35 12.60
CA PHE A 160 -10.09 -12.55 12.27
C PHE A 160 -9.20 -12.71 13.51
N GLU A 161 -9.46 -11.94 14.57
CA GLU A 161 -8.75 -12.09 15.85
C GLU A 161 -8.99 -13.47 16.45
N THR A 162 -10.25 -13.90 16.54
CA THR A 162 -10.62 -15.17 17.18
C THR A 162 -10.12 -16.39 16.40
N GLU A 163 -10.24 -16.38 15.08
CA GLU A 163 -9.95 -17.55 14.24
C GLU A 163 -8.46 -17.66 13.83
N PHE A 164 -7.77 -16.51 13.71
CA PHE A 164 -6.40 -16.50 13.19
C PHE A 164 -5.40 -15.85 14.16
N ALA A 165 -5.62 -14.60 14.57
CA ALA A 165 -4.57 -13.85 15.26
C ALA A 165 -4.27 -14.41 16.66
N GLU A 166 -5.28 -14.68 17.46
CA GLU A 166 -5.12 -15.24 18.82
C GLU A 166 -4.56 -16.67 18.80
N PRO A 167 -5.13 -17.62 18.03
CA PRO A 167 -4.56 -18.97 17.98
C PRO A 167 -3.10 -19.01 17.56
N ILE A 168 -2.72 -18.25 16.51
CA ILE A 168 -1.35 -18.19 16.02
C ILE A 168 -0.43 -17.58 17.08
N LYS A 169 -0.87 -16.53 17.78
CA LYS A 169 -0.11 -15.88 18.86
C LYS A 169 0.11 -16.84 20.04
N ILE A 170 -0.96 -17.51 20.50
CA ILE A 170 -0.91 -18.42 21.65
C ILE A 170 0.00 -19.62 21.36
N GLY A 171 -0.11 -20.24 20.19
CA GLY A 171 0.74 -21.37 19.81
C GLY A 171 2.20 -21.01 19.57
N GLY A 172 2.54 -19.73 19.44
CA GLY A 172 3.91 -19.23 19.35
C GLY A 172 4.62 -19.03 20.70
N TYR A 173 3.91 -19.18 21.83
CA TYR A 173 4.53 -19.09 23.15
C TYR A 173 5.35 -20.35 23.49
N ALA A 174 6.46 -20.17 24.21
CA ALA A 174 7.35 -21.27 24.61
C ALA A 174 6.67 -22.33 25.51
N ASN A 175 5.61 -21.93 26.22
CA ASN A 175 4.84 -22.79 27.13
C ASN A 175 3.51 -23.28 26.51
N ALA A 176 3.34 -23.14 25.19
CA ALA A 176 2.14 -23.62 24.51
C ALA A 176 2.06 -25.17 24.57
N ASN A 177 0.89 -25.69 24.87
CA ASN A 177 0.65 -27.14 24.84
C ASN A 177 0.44 -27.63 23.38
N SER A 178 0.50 -28.94 23.19
CA SER A 178 0.41 -29.56 21.85
C SER A 178 -0.86 -29.20 21.09
N PHE A 179 -1.99 -29.07 21.78
CA PHE A 179 -3.26 -28.63 21.16
C PHE A 179 -3.20 -27.20 20.67
N GLN A 180 -2.63 -26.29 21.46
CA GLN A 180 -2.44 -24.88 21.07
C GLN A 180 -1.50 -24.75 19.87
N VAL A 181 -0.40 -25.50 19.86
CA VAL A 181 0.53 -25.53 18.72
C VAL A 181 -0.17 -26.07 17.46
N PHE A 182 -0.93 -27.15 17.57
CA PHE A 182 -1.67 -27.69 16.44
C PHE A 182 -2.71 -26.72 15.90
N ARG A 183 -3.49 -26.08 16.79
CA ARG A 183 -4.49 -25.06 16.40
C ARG A 183 -3.82 -23.86 15.71
N ALA A 184 -2.71 -23.37 16.25
CA ALA A 184 -1.94 -22.28 15.65
C ALA A 184 -1.45 -22.64 14.24
N TYR A 185 -0.89 -23.83 14.07
CA TYR A 185 -0.44 -24.33 12.77
C TYR A 185 -1.60 -24.39 11.77
N SER A 186 -2.73 -24.96 12.15
CA SER A 186 -3.91 -25.08 11.30
C SER A 186 -4.44 -23.70 10.88
N SER A 187 -4.55 -22.75 11.82
CA SER A 187 -4.97 -21.36 11.53
C SER A 187 -3.97 -20.65 10.61
N ALA A 188 -2.66 -20.84 10.81
CA ALA A 188 -1.63 -20.23 9.96
C ALA A 188 -1.65 -20.79 8.53
N VAL A 189 -1.86 -22.10 8.36
CA VAL A 189 -1.99 -22.74 7.05
C VAL A 189 -3.25 -22.22 6.33
N ALA A 190 -4.39 -22.19 7.02
CA ALA A 190 -5.65 -21.69 6.45
C ALA A 190 -5.54 -20.22 6.03
N LEU A 191 -4.96 -19.36 6.87
CA LEU A 191 -4.72 -17.96 6.54
C LEU A 191 -3.80 -17.81 5.34
N ARG A 192 -2.67 -18.55 5.31
CA ARG A 192 -1.74 -18.54 4.19
C ARG A 192 -2.43 -18.89 2.87
N ASP A 193 -3.21 -19.96 2.86
CA ASP A 193 -3.86 -20.45 1.66
C ASP A 193 -4.97 -19.50 1.18
N LEU A 194 -5.65 -18.83 2.12
CA LEU A 194 -6.65 -17.81 1.81
C LEU A 194 -6.04 -16.56 1.15
N ILE A 195 -4.87 -16.10 1.63
CA ILE A 195 -4.24 -14.87 1.12
C ILE A 195 -3.32 -15.11 -0.08
N LYS A 196 -2.82 -16.33 -0.28
CA LYS A 196 -1.84 -16.68 -1.31
C LYS A 196 -2.21 -16.23 -2.74
N PRO A 197 -3.46 -16.35 -3.21
CA PRO A 197 -3.84 -15.91 -4.57
C PRO A 197 -3.72 -14.39 -4.78
N TYR A 198 -3.73 -13.60 -3.71
CA TYR A 198 -3.78 -12.15 -3.72
C TYR A 198 -2.49 -11.48 -3.27
N LEU A 199 -1.45 -12.28 -2.96
CA LEU A 199 -0.17 -11.80 -2.44
C LEU A 199 0.98 -12.13 -3.39
N LEU A 200 1.61 -11.09 -3.94
CA LEU A 200 2.85 -11.24 -4.71
C LEU A 200 4.04 -10.82 -3.86
N ARG A 201 4.83 -11.79 -3.41
CA ARG A 201 6.08 -11.55 -2.68
C ARG A 201 7.25 -12.24 -3.34
N ARG A 202 8.28 -11.46 -3.69
CA ARG A 202 9.56 -11.95 -4.22
C ARG A 202 10.69 -11.54 -3.30
N MET A 203 11.51 -12.50 -2.89
CA MET A 203 12.71 -12.22 -2.08
C MET A 203 13.86 -11.83 -3.01
N LYS A 204 14.71 -10.89 -2.59
CA LYS A 204 15.87 -10.47 -3.38
C LYS A 204 16.80 -11.65 -3.73
N LYS A 205 17.02 -12.55 -2.77
CA LYS A 205 17.84 -13.76 -2.97
C LYS A 205 17.32 -14.71 -4.05
N ASP A 206 16.01 -14.67 -4.34
CA ASP A 206 15.37 -15.58 -5.30
C ASP A 206 15.35 -14.99 -6.72
N VAL A 207 15.57 -13.68 -6.85
CA VAL A 207 15.36 -12.94 -8.12
C VAL A 207 16.65 -12.30 -8.66
N ASN A 208 17.60 -11.98 -7.80
CA ASN A 208 18.81 -11.23 -8.14
C ASN A 208 20.07 -12.04 -7.78
N ALA A 209 20.32 -13.11 -8.54
CA ALA A 209 21.52 -13.92 -8.38
C ALA A 209 22.83 -13.15 -8.70
N ASP A 210 22.73 -12.06 -9.49
CA ASP A 210 23.89 -11.29 -9.99
C ASP A 210 24.28 -10.11 -9.07
N LEU A 211 23.55 -9.88 -7.96
CA LEU A 211 23.94 -8.83 -7.03
C LEU A 211 25.07 -9.31 -6.11
N PRO A 212 26.11 -8.48 -5.89
CA PRO A 212 27.16 -8.81 -4.92
C PRO A 212 26.57 -8.94 -3.50
N ASP A 213 27.25 -9.74 -2.69
CA ASP A 213 26.86 -9.93 -1.29
C ASP A 213 26.88 -8.61 -0.52
N LYS A 214 25.90 -8.47 0.38
CA LYS A 214 25.82 -7.30 1.26
C LYS A 214 26.88 -7.45 2.36
N LEU A 215 27.88 -6.57 2.38
CA LEU A 215 28.83 -6.46 3.48
C LEU A 215 28.30 -5.46 4.53
N GLU A 216 28.12 -5.92 5.74
CA GLU A 216 27.76 -5.08 6.89
C GLU A 216 28.93 -5.02 7.86
N GLN A 217 29.37 -3.80 8.23
CA GLN A 217 30.41 -3.59 9.21
C GLN A 217 29.86 -2.72 10.36
N ILE A 218 30.13 -3.14 11.57
CA ILE A 218 29.77 -2.40 12.78
C ILE A 218 31.02 -1.67 13.27
N PHE A 219 30.97 -0.34 13.26
CA PHE A 219 32.03 0.48 13.79
C PHE A 219 31.65 0.97 15.20
N PHE A 220 32.43 0.59 16.19
CA PHE A 220 32.33 1.15 17.54
C PHE A 220 33.22 2.41 17.62
N ILE A 221 32.60 3.56 17.82
CA ILE A 221 33.30 4.83 17.98
C ILE A 221 33.15 5.31 19.42
N GLN A 222 34.19 5.97 19.93
CA GLN A 222 34.11 6.63 21.23
C GLN A 222 33.33 7.94 21.10
N LEU A 223 32.51 8.22 22.11
CA LEU A 223 31.83 9.51 22.22
C LEU A 223 32.83 10.62 22.46
N THR A 224 32.58 11.79 21.89
CA THR A 224 33.40 12.98 22.20
C THR A 224 33.11 13.48 23.62
N PRO A 225 34.05 14.24 24.26
CA PRO A 225 33.82 14.78 25.60
C PRO A 225 32.58 15.66 25.75
N LEU A 226 32.06 16.20 24.63
CA LEU A 226 30.81 16.98 24.59
C LEU A 226 29.54 16.12 24.45
N GLN A 227 29.70 14.83 24.17
CA GLN A 227 28.57 13.86 23.99
C GLN A 227 28.42 12.96 25.24
N VAL A 228 29.37 12.98 26.13
CA VAL A 228 29.36 12.37 27.46
C VAL A 228 28.82 13.38 28.45
#